data_441c8975626473e21c78f5b2b11ae1d6
#
_entry.id   441c8975626473e21c78f5b2b11ae1d6
#
_cell.length_a   1.000
_cell.length_b   1.000
_cell.length_c   1.000
_cell.angle_alpha   90.00
_cell.angle_beta   90.00
_cell.angle_gamma   90.00
#
_symmetry.space_group_name_H-M   'P 1'
#
loop_
_entity.id
_entity.type
_entity.pdbx_description
1 polymer ?
#
loop_
_entity_poly.entity_id
_entity_poly.type
_entity_poly.pdbx_seq_one_letter_code
_entity_poly.pdbx_strand_id
1 'polypeptide(L)'
;MDVSYHSRFYFRDIGVARHFLRIAGADQATVEGIINENFVYFYLERLIRERKLAGTSPAFGVYKGGEIDFFVRSVENDKDYAIEVKSGKNIGKTAKDGKADYLYLLKGDTHGGIVDKKKYTVPIYLMGRITFVD
;
A
#
# COMPACT_ATOMS: atom_id res chain seq x y z
N MET A 1 -0.08 -8.13 -15.24
CA MET A 1 0.24 -8.58 -13.87
C MET A 1 -0.68 -9.73 -13.50
N ASP A 2 -0.10 -10.83 -13.11
CA ASP A 2 -0.90 -11.95 -12.61
C ASP A 2 -1.30 -11.67 -11.17
N VAL A 3 -2.59 -11.68 -10.90
CA VAL A 3 -3.11 -11.56 -9.53
C VAL A 3 -3.07 -12.95 -8.92
N SER A 4 -2.22 -13.13 -7.92
CA SER A 4 -2.18 -14.38 -7.16
C SER A 4 -3.34 -14.43 -6.17
N TYR A 5 -4.02 -15.59 -6.12
CA TYR A 5 -5.12 -15.84 -5.18
C TYR A 5 -4.65 -16.16 -3.77
N HIS A 6 -3.47 -15.69 -3.35
CA HIS A 6 -3.04 -15.81 -1.97
C HIS A 6 -3.89 -14.89 -1.09
N SER A 7 -4.59 -15.49 -0.14
CA SER A 7 -5.39 -14.73 0.81
C SER A 7 -4.49 -13.97 1.78
N ARG A 8 -4.70 -12.67 1.91
CA ARG A 8 -4.12 -11.86 2.97
C ARG A 8 -5.22 -11.45 3.93
N PHE A 9 -4.91 -11.49 5.23
CA PHE A 9 -5.82 -11.10 6.29
C PHE A 9 -5.39 -9.78 6.90
N TYR A 10 -6.34 -8.89 7.13
CA TYR A 10 -6.11 -7.60 7.75
C TYR A 10 -6.98 -7.45 8.99
N PHE A 11 -6.36 -6.98 10.07
CA PHE A 11 -7.07 -6.72 11.31
C PHE A 11 -7.75 -5.35 11.23
N ARG A 12 -9.04 -5.29 11.49
CA ARG A 12 -9.77 -4.02 11.57
C ARG A 12 -9.35 -3.19 12.79
N ASP A 13 -9.08 -3.86 13.90
CA ASP A 13 -8.63 -3.21 15.12
C ASP A 13 -7.11 -3.32 15.24
N ILE A 14 -6.44 -2.18 15.11
CA ILE A 14 -4.99 -2.09 15.18
C ILE A 14 -4.46 -2.45 16.58
N GLY A 15 -5.21 -2.12 17.63
CA GLY A 15 -4.84 -2.50 19.00
C GLY A 15 -4.86 -4.00 19.21
N VAL A 16 -5.88 -4.66 18.69
CA VAL A 16 -5.98 -6.14 18.72
C VAL A 16 -4.85 -6.77 17.91
N ALA A 17 -4.57 -6.26 16.72
CA ALA A 17 -3.47 -6.74 15.89
C ALA A 17 -2.13 -6.63 16.63
N ARG A 18 -1.84 -5.50 17.23
CA ARG A 18 -0.63 -5.26 18.01
C ARG A 18 -0.50 -6.22 19.18
N HIS A 19 -1.59 -6.46 19.89
CA HIS A 19 -1.62 -7.38 21.01
C HIS A 19 -1.26 -8.81 20.59
N PHE A 20 -1.92 -9.33 19.55
CA PHE A 20 -1.65 -10.68 19.04
C PHE A 20 -0.23 -10.83 18.50
N LEU A 21 0.29 -9.85 17.79
CA LEU A 21 1.65 -9.89 17.25
C LEU A 21 2.70 -9.92 18.37
N ARG A 22 2.48 -9.19 19.45
CA ARG A 22 3.36 -9.20 20.63
C ARG A 22 3.34 -10.57 21.32
N ILE A 23 2.16 -11.17 21.49
CA ILE A 23 2.03 -12.51 22.07
C ILE A 23 2.74 -13.55 21.19
N ALA A 24 2.65 -13.41 19.87
CA ALA A 24 3.33 -14.29 18.91
C ALA A 24 4.86 -14.08 18.88
N GLY A 25 5.39 -13.10 19.62
CA GLY A 25 6.84 -12.86 19.67
C GLY A 25 7.40 -12.09 18.47
N ALA A 26 6.56 -11.41 17.70
CA ALA A 26 7.03 -10.59 16.59
C ALA A 26 7.90 -9.42 17.07
N ASP A 27 8.99 -9.14 16.35
CA ASP A 27 9.83 -7.99 16.65
C ASP A 27 9.14 -6.66 16.30
N GLN A 28 9.70 -5.56 16.82
CA GLN A 28 9.11 -4.22 16.66
C GLN A 28 8.97 -3.82 15.18
N ALA A 29 9.96 -4.10 14.35
CA ALA A 29 9.92 -3.76 12.93
C ALA A 29 8.82 -4.53 12.19
N THR A 30 8.66 -5.81 12.48
CA THR A 30 7.58 -6.64 11.92
C THR A 30 6.22 -6.15 12.35
N VAL A 31 6.05 -5.83 13.63
CA VAL A 31 4.79 -5.27 14.17
C VAL A 31 4.43 -3.98 13.46
N GLU A 32 5.36 -3.03 13.33
CA GLU A 32 5.13 -1.77 12.65
C GLU A 32 4.79 -1.96 11.17
N GLY A 33 5.49 -2.86 10.48
CA GLY A 33 5.22 -3.17 9.08
C GLY A 33 3.78 -3.67 8.88
N ILE A 34 3.35 -4.62 9.68
CA ILE A 34 1.99 -5.18 9.61
C ILE A 34 0.94 -4.12 9.96
N ILE A 35 1.17 -3.33 11.00
CA ILE A 35 0.26 -2.25 11.40
C ILE A 35 0.11 -1.22 10.27
N ASN A 36 1.20 -0.80 9.66
CA ASN A 36 1.18 0.15 8.54
C ASN A 36 0.43 -0.42 7.33
N GLU A 37 0.66 -1.67 6.97
CA GLU A 37 -0.07 -2.32 5.89
C GLU A 37 -1.58 -2.40 6.18
N ASN A 38 -1.97 -2.76 7.41
CA ASN A 38 -3.37 -2.78 7.81
C ASN A 38 -4.01 -1.38 7.72
N PHE A 39 -3.32 -0.37 8.19
CA PHE A 39 -3.78 1.02 8.10
C PHE A 39 -4.02 1.43 6.65
N VAL A 40 -3.05 1.17 5.77
CA VAL A 40 -3.13 1.51 4.35
C VAL A 40 -4.27 0.76 3.66
N TYR A 41 -4.42 -0.55 3.94
CA TYR A 41 -5.49 -1.36 3.38
C TYR A 41 -6.88 -0.76 3.67
N PHE A 42 -7.18 -0.51 4.94
CA PHE A 42 -8.49 0.03 5.32
C PHE A 42 -8.70 1.46 4.83
N TYR A 43 -7.64 2.22 4.72
CA TYR A 43 -7.73 3.55 4.16
C TYR A 43 -8.05 3.52 2.66
N LEU A 44 -7.38 2.65 1.88
CA LEU A 44 -7.67 2.45 0.46
C LEU A 44 -9.11 1.97 0.25
N GLU A 45 -9.55 0.99 1.03
CA GLU A 45 -10.92 0.48 0.99
C GLU A 45 -11.94 1.61 1.26
N ARG A 46 -11.65 2.45 2.22
CA ARG A 46 -12.48 3.63 2.52
C ARG A 46 -12.51 4.62 1.35
N LEU A 47 -11.37 4.95 0.76
CA LEU A 47 -11.30 5.85 -0.38
C LEU A 47 -12.10 5.33 -1.58
N ILE A 48 -12.04 4.03 -1.83
CA ILE A 48 -12.82 3.39 -2.90
C ILE A 48 -14.31 3.46 -2.58
N ARG A 49 -14.70 3.15 -1.36
CA ARG A 49 -16.10 3.21 -0.91
C ARG A 49 -16.65 4.63 -0.97
N GLU A 50 -15.86 5.65 -0.62
CA GLU A 50 -16.23 7.05 -0.70
C GLU A 50 -16.10 7.64 -2.11
N ARG A 51 -15.73 6.83 -3.09
CA ARG A 51 -15.52 7.22 -4.50
C ARG A 51 -14.46 8.32 -4.71
N LYS A 52 -13.50 8.40 -3.81
CA LYS A 52 -12.32 9.28 -3.92
C LYS A 52 -11.18 8.63 -4.70
N LEU A 53 -11.21 7.33 -4.78
CA LEU A 53 -10.33 6.51 -5.62
C LEU A 53 -11.22 5.58 -6.43
N ALA A 54 -11.28 5.81 -7.73
CA ALA A 54 -12.00 4.94 -8.63
C ALA A 54 -11.29 3.59 -8.72
N GLY A 55 -12.00 2.51 -8.42
CA GLY A 55 -11.40 1.19 -8.53
C GLY A 55 -12.18 0.11 -7.82
N THR A 56 -11.68 -1.09 -7.98
CA THR A 56 -12.11 -2.27 -7.23
C THR A 56 -11.40 -2.32 -5.88
N SER A 57 -11.80 -3.25 -5.02
CA SER A 57 -11.10 -3.46 -3.74
C SER A 57 -9.60 -3.68 -3.95
N PRO A 58 -8.75 -3.19 -3.03
CA PRO A 58 -7.32 -3.39 -3.14
C PRO A 58 -6.98 -4.88 -3.18
N ALA A 59 -6.13 -5.28 -4.11
CA ALA A 59 -5.67 -6.64 -4.26
C ALA A 59 -4.16 -6.71 -4.03
N PHE A 60 -3.69 -7.87 -3.58
CA PHE A 60 -2.28 -8.17 -3.52
C PHE A 60 -1.79 -8.54 -4.92
N GLY A 61 -0.71 -7.90 -5.36
CA GLY A 61 -0.15 -8.13 -6.69
C GLY A 61 1.15 -8.94 -6.65
N VAL A 62 1.22 -9.98 -7.46
CA VAL A 62 2.45 -10.74 -7.71
C VAL A 62 2.82 -10.59 -9.18
N TYR A 63 4.09 -10.33 -9.44
CA TYR A 63 4.61 -10.23 -10.79
C TYR A 63 6.02 -10.86 -10.86
N LYS A 64 6.53 -11.08 -12.06
CA LYS A 64 7.81 -11.77 -12.28
C LYS A 64 9.01 -11.15 -11.55
N GLY A 65 8.93 -9.89 -11.17
CA GLY A 65 9.98 -9.16 -10.46
C GLY A 65 9.79 -9.03 -8.95
N GLY A 66 8.69 -9.53 -8.38
CA GLY A 66 8.38 -9.42 -6.95
C GLY A 66 6.90 -9.28 -6.64
N GLU A 67 6.64 -8.65 -5.52
CA GLU A 67 5.29 -8.43 -4.99
C GLU A 67 4.99 -6.94 -4.88
N ILE A 68 3.72 -6.58 -5.06
CA ILE A 68 3.19 -5.26 -4.79
C ILE A 68 2.19 -5.40 -3.64
N ASP A 69 2.34 -4.57 -2.60
CA ASP A 69 1.49 -4.68 -1.41
C ASP A 69 0.01 -4.48 -1.74
N PHE A 70 -0.29 -3.45 -2.52
CA PHE A 70 -1.66 -3.20 -2.95
C PHE A 70 -1.71 -2.79 -4.42
N PHE A 71 -2.69 -3.32 -5.10
CA PHE A 71 -2.98 -3.01 -6.49
C PHE A 71 -4.44 -2.62 -6.63
N VAL A 72 -4.69 -1.49 -7.24
CA VAL A 72 -6.04 -1.00 -7.51
C VAL A 72 -6.20 -0.75 -9.00
N ARG A 73 -7.16 -1.40 -9.60
CA ARG A 73 -7.54 -1.16 -11.00
C ARG A 73 -8.74 -0.24 -11.05
N SER A 74 -8.58 0.89 -11.69
CA SER A 74 -9.69 1.80 -11.98
C SER A 74 -10.33 1.41 -13.30
N VAL A 75 -11.60 1.07 -13.25
CA VAL A 75 -12.39 0.76 -14.44
C VAL A 75 -12.84 2.04 -15.15
N GLU A 76 -12.98 3.13 -14.42
CA GLU A 76 -13.48 4.39 -14.95
C GLU A 76 -12.48 5.10 -15.87
N ASN A 77 -11.22 5.13 -15.49
CA ASN A 77 -10.16 5.81 -16.23
C ASN A 77 -9.11 4.87 -16.84
N ASP A 78 -9.35 3.56 -16.74
CA ASP A 78 -8.46 2.52 -17.26
C ASP A 78 -7.00 2.67 -16.77
N LYS A 79 -6.84 3.01 -15.49
CA LYS A 79 -5.54 3.16 -14.84
C LYS A 79 -5.32 2.11 -13.77
N ASP A 80 -4.10 1.67 -13.68
CA ASP A 80 -3.63 0.74 -12.66
C ASP A 80 -2.73 1.47 -11.67
N TYR A 81 -3.06 1.36 -10.38
CA TYR A 81 -2.31 1.96 -9.29
C TYR A 81 -1.63 0.87 -8.46
N ALA A 82 -0.32 0.95 -8.33
CA ALA A 82 0.45 0.13 -7.41
C ALA A 82 0.77 0.96 -6.16
N ILE A 83 0.57 0.39 -4.99
CA ILE A 83 0.84 1.04 -3.72
C ILE A 83 1.76 0.13 -2.91
N GLU A 84 2.92 0.65 -2.53
CA GLU A 84 3.91 -0.02 -1.69
C GLU A 84 4.02 0.68 -0.35
N VAL A 85 4.02 -0.10 0.72
CA VAL A 85 4.19 0.40 2.08
C VAL A 85 5.59 0.04 2.56
N LYS A 86 6.39 1.05 2.89
CA LYS A 86 7.74 0.86 3.42
C LYS A 86 7.86 1.48 4.79
N SER A 87 8.19 0.67 5.78
CA SER A 87 8.55 1.15 7.11
C SER A 87 10.07 1.35 7.18
N GLY A 88 10.50 2.47 7.80
CA GLY A 88 11.91 2.76 8.04
C GLY A 88 12.60 3.58 6.96
N LYS A 89 13.91 3.81 7.19
CA LYS A 89 14.76 4.68 6.35
C LYS A 89 15.25 4.03 5.06
N ASN A 90 15.18 2.71 4.98
CA ASN A 90 15.68 2.01 3.81
C ASN A 90 14.73 2.23 2.63
N ILE A 91 15.25 2.96 1.66
CA ILE A 91 14.70 2.90 0.32
C ILE A 91 15.01 1.48 -0.16
N GLY A 92 14.10 0.54 0.13
CA GLY A 92 14.25 -0.81 -0.40
C GLY A 92 14.57 -0.75 -1.90
N LYS A 93 15.22 -1.76 -2.41
CA LYS A 93 15.46 -1.94 -3.84
C LYS A 93 14.21 -1.46 -4.57
N THR A 94 14.38 -0.53 -5.47
CA THR A 94 13.35 0.18 -6.21
C THR A 94 12.10 -0.67 -6.40
N ALA A 95 11.03 -0.35 -5.70
CA ALA A 95 9.77 -1.02 -5.92
C ALA A 95 9.46 -0.90 -7.41
N LYS A 96 9.45 -2.03 -8.09
CA LYS A 96 9.11 -2.06 -9.50
C LYS A 96 7.60 -1.87 -9.60
N ASP A 97 7.19 -1.03 -10.52
CA ASP A 97 5.78 -0.69 -10.70
C ASP A 97 4.91 -1.85 -11.21
N GLY A 98 5.50 -3.02 -11.51
CA GLY A 98 4.78 -4.20 -12.02
C GLY A 98 3.96 -3.91 -13.28
N LYS A 99 4.34 -2.91 -14.07
CA LYS A 99 3.61 -2.35 -15.22
C LYS A 99 2.35 -1.56 -14.84
N ALA A 100 2.20 -1.16 -13.58
CA ALA A 100 1.15 -0.23 -13.20
C ALA A 100 1.37 1.14 -13.84
N ASP A 101 0.28 1.88 -14.06
CA ASP A 101 0.39 3.24 -14.60
C ASP A 101 1.02 4.20 -13.59
N TYR A 102 0.73 4.01 -12.32
CA TYR A 102 1.24 4.84 -11.22
C TYR A 102 1.70 3.99 -10.05
N LEU A 103 2.80 4.40 -9.41
CA LEU A 103 3.30 3.80 -8.19
C LEU A 103 3.34 4.84 -7.07
N TYR A 104 2.69 4.52 -5.96
CA TYR A 104 2.71 5.31 -4.73
C TYR A 104 3.51 4.58 -3.67
N LEU A 105 4.61 5.20 -3.23
CA LEU A 105 5.45 4.69 -2.15
C LEU A 105 5.03 5.39 -0.85
N LEU A 106 4.38 4.65 0.03
CA LEU A 106 3.99 5.13 1.35
C LEU A 106 5.09 4.80 2.36
N LYS A 107 5.73 5.82 2.88
CA LYS A 107 6.88 5.70 3.78
C LYS A 107 6.62 6.35 5.12
N GLY A 108 7.20 5.77 6.18
CA GLY A 108 7.11 6.34 7.52
C GLY A 108 7.95 7.62 7.69
N ASP A 109 9.08 7.69 7.01
CA ASP A 109 10.05 8.80 7.16
C ASP A 109 10.41 9.38 5.79
N THR A 110 9.62 10.31 5.32
CA THR A 110 9.85 11.03 4.06
C THR A 110 9.11 12.35 4.05
N HIS A 111 9.64 13.30 3.29
CA HIS A 111 8.94 14.57 3.03
C HIS A 111 7.87 14.44 1.94
N GLY A 112 7.87 13.34 1.21
CA GLY A 112 6.99 13.16 0.07
C GLY A 112 7.47 13.88 -1.17
N GLY A 113 6.81 13.60 -2.28
CA GLY A 113 7.07 14.26 -3.56
C GLY A 113 7.02 13.32 -4.75
N ILE A 114 7.33 13.90 -5.90
CA ILE A 114 7.40 13.19 -7.16
C ILE A 114 8.84 12.67 -7.32
N VAL A 115 8.97 11.36 -7.43
CA VAL A 115 10.27 10.72 -7.66
C VAL A 115 10.56 10.61 -9.16
N ASP A 116 9.52 10.31 -9.94
CA ASP A 116 9.58 10.16 -11.38
C ASP A 116 8.18 10.46 -11.95
N LYS A 117 8.02 10.55 -13.25
CA LYS A 117 6.74 10.87 -13.93
C LYS A 117 5.55 10.03 -13.44
N LYS A 118 5.80 8.82 -12.96
CA LYS A 118 4.79 7.86 -12.51
C LYS A 118 4.98 7.36 -11.09
N LYS A 119 5.97 7.89 -10.37
CA LYS A 119 6.32 7.46 -9.02
C LYS A 119 6.19 8.60 -8.04
N TYR A 120 5.42 8.38 -7.01
CA TYR A 120 5.13 9.34 -5.96
C TYR A 120 5.53 8.75 -4.61
N THR A 121 6.17 9.55 -3.77
CA THR A 121 6.45 9.19 -2.39
C THR A 121 5.56 10.01 -1.47
N VAL A 122 4.89 9.36 -0.54
CA VAL A 122 3.96 10.02 0.38
C VAL A 122 4.23 9.53 1.79
N PRO A 123 4.34 10.44 2.78
CA PRO A 123 4.35 10.03 4.18
C PRO A 123 3.06 9.29 4.53
N ILE A 124 3.18 8.17 5.26
CA ILE A 124 2.00 7.36 5.64
C ILE A 124 0.98 8.20 6.39
N TYR A 125 1.42 9.08 7.29
CA TYR A 125 0.52 9.94 8.07
C TYR A 125 -0.23 10.99 7.22
N LEU A 126 0.22 11.26 6.00
CA LEU A 126 -0.47 12.15 5.05
C LEU A 126 -1.34 11.40 4.04
N MET A 127 -1.52 10.11 4.20
CA MET A 127 -2.32 9.30 3.29
C MET A 127 -3.72 9.86 3.08
N GLY A 128 -4.30 10.49 4.11
CA GLY A 128 -5.60 11.13 4.02
C GLY A 128 -5.69 12.34 3.06
N ARG A 129 -4.53 12.82 2.60
CA ARG A 129 -4.44 13.95 1.66
C ARG A 129 -3.91 13.54 0.29
N ILE A 130 -3.77 12.24 0.04
CA ILE A 130 -3.36 11.77 -1.28
C ILE A 130 -4.46 12.10 -2.30
N THR A 131 -4.02 12.69 -3.40
CA THR A 131 -4.83 12.76 -4.62
C THR A 131 -4.24 11.77 -5.62
N PHE A 132 -5.04 10.79 -5.99
CA PHE A 132 -4.63 9.83 -7.01
C PHE A 132 -4.78 10.47 -8.39
N VAL A 133 -3.76 10.28 -9.24
CA VAL A 133 -3.76 10.82 -10.58
C VAL A 133 -4.78 10.08 -11.44
N ASP A 134 -5.62 10.82 -12.12
CA ASP A 134 -6.63 10.27 -13.03
C ASP A 134 -6.05 9.91 -14.41
#